data_6b866f50e077f584a52c91309d436c35
#
_entry.id   6b866f50e077f584a52c91309d436c35
#
_cell.length_a   1.000
_cell.length_b   1.000
_cell.length_c   1.000
_cell.angle_alpha   90.00
_cell.angle_beta   90.00
_cell.angle_gamma   90.00
#
_symmetry.space_group_name_H-M   'P 1'
#
loop_
_entity.id
_entity.type
_entity.pdbx_description
1 polymer ?
#
loop_
_entity_poly.entity_id
_entity_poly.type
_entity_poly.pdbx_seq_one_letter_code
_entity_poly.pdbx_strand_id
1 'polypeptide(L)'
;MSVRIVATGDIVLTKSSEDCRDDPRVGALQRMLQSADVVLSSVELPFSDLGHPSDRVLNFRARPELVRELVPYGLTVATLANNHSSDYGWVALDDTRRRLEGAGIRAIGAGADRDAAERPLVLEVNGKRIGFVPRTCLIPLGAAAGPERPGVAAVHIETAWEVNGEYQLEEPGVPPRIRTTPRAEDRSRLLEDVRALARDVDVVIVSIHWGWGFGTDMAEYQRPLAHELIEAGAGAVLGHHAHAPQGVELYRGAPIVYSPGNFIAQQPRDPEHATPEVIAIYEAFSPDAYVSVIDIDEAGEVALRIVPIETEPDGRPALLGDEDAAAVARHVRSESRRRFSTDLLPDNGGFRAVPRGA
;
A
#
# COMPACT_ATOMS: atom_id res chain seq x y z
N MET A 1 -23.27 14.61 -2.78
CA MET A 1 -23.01 13.87 -1.51
C MET A 1 -21.52 13.60 -1.43
N SER A 2 -20.94 13.61 -0.21
CA SER A 2 -19.54 13.30 0.02
C SER A 2 -19.29 11.78 -0.10
N VAL A 3 -18.03 11.39 -0.37
CA VAL A 3 -17.57 9.99 -0.38
C VAL A 3 -16.44 9.85 0.62
N ARG A 4 -16.47 8.78 1.42
CA ARG A 4 -15.40 8.41 2.34
C ARG A 4 -14.74 7.12 1.89
N ILE A 5 -13.44 7.21 1.60
CA ILE A 5 -12.58 6.06 1.33
C ILE A 5 -11.65 5.87 2.53
N VAL A 6 -11.54 4.65 3.03
CA VAL A 6 -10.50 4.32 4.00
C VAL A 6 -9.49 3.39 3.33
N ALA A 7 -8.24 3.84 3.26
CA ALA A 7 -7.14 3.02 2.79
C ALA A 7 -6.34 2.51 3.99
N THR A 8 -6.14 1.20 4.04
CA THR A 8 -5.36 0.55 5.09
C THR A 8 -3.97 0.16 4.57
N GLY A 9 -3.11 -0.37 5.43
CA GLY A 9 -1.79 -0.89 5.07
C GLY A 9 -1.82 -2.28 4.44
N ASP A 10 -0.66 -2.93 4.47
CA ASP A 10 -0.49 -4.26 3.90
C ASP A 10 -1.15 -5.35 4.76
N ILE A 11 -1.71 -6.35 4.09
CA ILE A 11 -2.36 -7.51 4.71
C ILE A 11 -1.54 -8.77 4.44
N VAL A 12 -0.97 -9.34 5.49
CA VAL A 12 -0.44 -10.69 5.53
C VAL A 12 -1.22 -11.47 6.59
N LEU A 13 -2.27 -12.18 6.17
CA LEU A 13 -3.19 -12.93 7.03
C LEU A 13 -2.98 -14.44 6.81
N THR A 14 -2.30 -15.11 7.73
CA THR A 14 -1.94 -16.53 7.61
C THR A 14 -2.66 -17.45 8.61
N LYS A 15 -3.30 -16.87 9.63
CA LYS A 15 -3.99 -17.60 10.71
C LYS A 15 -5.38 -17.02 10.93
N SER A 16 -6.32 -17.88 11.37
CA SER A 16 -7.63 -17.38 11.82
C SER A 16 -7.50 -16.55 13.11
N SER A 17 -8.30 -15.52 13.21
CA SER A 17 -8.40 -14.64 14.38
C SER A 17 -9.53 -15.07 15.34
N GLU A 18 -10.04 -16.31 15.23
CA GLU A 18 -11.22 -16.76 16.00
C GLU A 18 -11.05 -16.67 17.53
N ASP A 19 -9.84 -16.88 18.03
CA ASP A 19 -9.54 -16.88 19.47
C ASP A 19 -9.44 -15.47 20.08
N CYS A 20 -9.53 -14.41 19.28
CA CYS A 20 -9.22 -13.04 19.68
C CYS A 20 -10.33 -12.02 19.33
N ARG A 21 -11.58 -12.46 19.13
CA ARG A 21 -12.70 -11.61 18.66
C ARG A 21 -13.19 -10.57 19.67
N ASP A 22 -12.80 -10.67 20.93
CA ASP A 22 -13.38 -9.89 22.03
C ASP A 22 -12.60 -8.59 22.38
N ASP A 23 -11.57 -8.20 21.60
CA ASP A 23 -10.90 -6.92 21.85
C ASP A 23 -11.81 -5.75 21.37
N PRO A 24 -12.26 -4.88 22.30
CA PRO A 24 -13.13 -3.76 21.95
C PRO A 24 -12.48 -2.77 20.99
N ARG A 25 -11.15 -2.67 20.95
CA ARG A 25 -10.37 -1.78 20.06
C ARG A 25 -10.42 -2.30 18.62
N VAL A 26 -10.29 -3.63 18.42
CA VAL A 26 -10.49 -4.28 17.10
C VAL A 26 -11.92 -4.07 16.62
N GLY A 27 -12.91 -4.32 17.47
CA GLY A 27 -14.31 -4.10 17.14
C GLY A 27 -14.64 -2.63 16.81
N ALA A 28 -14.00 -1.68 17.50
CA ALA A 28 -14.14 -0.25 17.19
C ALA A 28 -13.55 0.11 15.83
N LEU A 29 -12.36 -0.44 15.50
CA LEU A 29 -11.74 -0.28 14.19
C LEU A 29 -12.64 -0.86 13.07
N GLN A 30 -13.16 -2.08 13.26
CA GLN A 30 -14.07 -2.69 12.28
C GLN A 30 -15.30 -1.84 12.02
N ARG A 31 -15.94 -1.29 13.07
CA ARG A 31 -17.09 -0.39 12.91
C ARG A 31 -16.72 0.90 12.17
N MET A 32 -15.53 1.46 12.45
CA MET A 32 -15.05 2.64 11.74
C MET A 32 -14.86 2.34 10.25
N LEU A 33 -14.23 1.22 9.90
CA LEU A 33 -14.03 0.80 8.52
C LEU A 33 -15.35 0.53 7.80
N GLN A 34 -16.28 -0.19 8.45
CA GLN A 34 -17.61 -0.49 7.90
C GLN A 34 -18.47 0.77 7.69
N SER A 35 -18.15 1.89 8.34
CA SER A 35 -18.83 3.17 8.12
C SER A 35 -18.31 3.94 6.89
N ALA A 36 -17.25 3.47 6.25
CA ALA A 36 -16.72 4.03 5.01
C ALA A 36 -17.52 3.52 3.80
N ASP A 37 -17.55 4.32 2.74
CA ASP A 37 -18.17 3.90 1.47
C ASP A 37 -17.28 2.91 0.71
N VAL A 38 -15.95 3.04 0.84
CA VAL A 38 -14.96 2.15 0.24
C VAL A 38 -13.83 1.90 1.24
N VAL A 39 -13.45 0.63 1.40
CA VAL A 39 -12.23 0.23 2.12
C VAL A 39 -11.28 -0.43 1.15
N LEU A 40 -10.06 0.12 1.02
CA LEU A 40 -9.01 -0.38 0.14
C LEU A 40 -7.81 -0.86 0.93
N SER A 41 -7.21 -1.99 0.53
CA SER A 41 -5.98 -2.52 1.13
C SER A 41 -5.09 -3.24 0.11
N SER A 42 -3.80 -3.34 0.39
CA SER A 42 -2.88 -4.22 -0.32
C SER A 42 -2.94 -5.62 0.30
N VAL A 43 -3.38 -6.61 -0.48
CA VAL A 43 -3.41 -8.02 -0.05
C VAL A 43 -2.11 -8.68 -0.51
N GLU A 44 -1.20 -8.88 0.44
CA GLU A 44 0.20 -9.22 0.18
C GLU A 44 0.49 -10.72 0.39
N LEU A 45 -0.44 -11.56 -0.05
CA LEU A 45 -0.25 -13.01 -0.07
C LEU A 45 -1.35 -13.68 -0.91
N PRO A 46 -1.12 -14.89 -1.46
CA PRO A 46 -2.18 -15.70 -2.06
C PRO A 46 -3.02 -16.42 -1.00
N PHE A 47 -4.34 -16.38 -1.15
CA PHE A 47 -5.34 -17.21 -0.47
C PHE A 47 -5.66 -18.43 -1.35
N SER A 48 -4.75 -19.40 -1.39
CA SER A 48 -4.88 -20.54 -2.30
C SER A 48 -4.07 -21.75 -1.85
N ASP A 49 -4.57 -22.95 -2.10
CA ASP A 49 -3.83 -24.21 -1.95
C ASP A 49 -3.15 -24.65 -3.25
N LEU A 50 -3.30 -23.86 -4.34
CA LEU A 50 -2.76 -24.17 -5.66
C LEU A 50 -1.34 -23.60 -5.82
N GLY A 51 -0.65 -24.09 -6.87
CA GLY A 51 0.68 -23.61 -7.24
C GLY A 51 1.81 -24.15 -6.39
N HIS A 52 3.00 -23.65 -6.66
CA HIS A 52 4.25 -24.05 -5.98
C HIS A 52 4.99 -22.78 -5.53
N PRO A 53 5.74 -22.83 -4.41
CA PRO A 53 6.48 -21.67 -3.94
C PRO A 53 7.50 -21.22 -4.98
N SER A 54 7.61 -19.91 -5.16
CA SER A 54 8.64 -19.28 -5.96
C SER A 54 10.01 -19.48 -5.32
N ASP A 55 11.08 -19.43 -6.11
CA ASP A 55 12.46 -19.46 -5.60
C ASP A 55 12.82 -18.08 -5.00
N ARG A 56 12.39 -17.86 -3.76
CA ARG A 56 12.55 -16.62 -2.99
C ARG A 56 12.85 -16.93 -1.53
N VAL A 57 13.47 -15.95 -0.86
CA VAL A 57 13.79 -16.03 0.58
C VAL A 57 12.53 -16.13 1.43
N LEU A 58 11.47 -15.40 1.05
CA LEU A 58 10.18 -15.40 1.75
C LEU A 58 9.06 -15.67 0.76
N ASN A 59 8.21 -16.64 1.09
CA ASN A 59 6.96 -16.92 0.41
C ASN A 59 5.82 -16.94 1.42
N PHE A 60 4.77 -16.17 1.17
CA PHE A 60 3.58 -16.15 2.00
C PHE A 60 2.44 -16.91 1.32
N ARG A 61 1.64 -17.58 2.12
CA ARG A 61 0.43 -18.26 1.69
C ARG A 61 -0.57 -18.38 2.84
N ALA A 62 -1.83 -18.20 2.53
CA ALA A 62 -2.94 -18.47 3.44
C ALA A 62 -3.84 -19.57 2.90
N ARG A 63 -4.50 -20.29 3.82
CA ARG A 63 -5.59 -21.18 3.45
C ARG A 63 -6.74 -20.37 2.81
N PRO A 64 -7.38 -20.94 1.77
CA PRO A 64 -8.39 -20.22 0.97
C PRO A 64 -9.55 -19.64 1.77
N GLU A 65 -10.01 -20.34 2.80
CA GLU A 65 -11.13 -19.92 3.64
C GLU A 65 -10.85 -18.66 4.46
N LEU A 66 -9.59 -18.33 4.71
CA LEU A 66 -9.19 -17.15 5.48
C LEU A 66 -9.53 -15.83 4.78
N VAL A 67 -9.84 -15.84 3.48
CA VAL A 67 -10.34 -14.66 2.79
C VAL A 67 -11.59 -14.07 3.47
N ARG A 68 -12.38 -14.90 4.16
CA ARG A 68 -13.57 -14.47 4.89
C ARG A 68 -13.27 -13.63 6.13
N GLU A 69 -12.07 -13.74 6.68
CA GLU A 69 -11.61 -12.93 7.82
C GLU A 69 -11.42 -11.45 7.43
N LEU A 70 -11.37 -11.13 6.14
CA LEU A 70 -11.30 -9.74 5.63
C LEU A 70 -12.67 -9.05 5.61
N VAL A 71 -13.77 -9.81 5.56
CA VAL A 71 -15.13 -9.27 5.47
C VAL A 71 -15.50 -8.40 6.67
N PRO A 72 -15.21 -8.78 7.94
CA PRO A 72 -15.49 -7.95 9.10
C PRO A 72 -14.80 -6.58 9.11
N TYR A 73 -13.72 -6.42 8.36
CA TYR A 73 -13.03 -5.13 8.17
C TYR A 73 -13.66 -4.27 7.06
N GLY A 74 -14.75 -4.73 6.43
CA GLY A 74 -15.43 -3.97 5.39
C GLY A 74 -14.64 -3.80 4.10
N LEU A 75 -13.62 -4.64 3.85
CA LEU A 75 -12.78 -4.54 2.65
C LEU A 75 -13.63 -4.65 1.39
N THR A 76 -13.55 -3.64 0.53
CA THR A 76 -14.30 -3.56 -0.75
C THR A 76 -13.40 -3.65 -1.96
N VAL A 77 -12.15 -3.17 -1.84
CA VAL A 77 -11.15 -3.20 -2.91
C VAL A 77 -9.84 -3.76 -2.37
N ALA A 78 -9.33 -4.82 -3.00
CA ALA A 78 -8.04 -5.42 -2.71
C ALA A 78 -7.08 -5.19 -3.89
N THR A 79 -5.95 -4.51 -3.66
CA THR A 79 -4.89 -4.48 -4.65
C THR A 79 -3.99 -5.71 -4.51
N LEU A 80 -3.78 -6.40 -5.63
CA LEU A 80 -2.88 -7.54 -5.79
C LEU A 80 -1.58 -7.13 -6.51
N ALA A 81 -1.43 -5.86 -6.85
CA ALA A 81 -0.20 -5.31 -7.40
C ALA A 81 0.83 -5.12 -6.30
N ASN A 82 1.49 -6.20 -5.88
CA ASN A 82 2.56 -6.23 -4.89
C ASN A 82 3.55 -7.36 -5.18
N ASN A 83 4.60 -7.48 -4.37
CA ASN A 83 5.68 -8.46 -4.58
C ASN A 83 5.37 -9.87 -4.06
N HIS A 84 4.32 -10.05 -3.25
CA HIS A 84 3.98 -11.35 -2.65
C HIS A 84 2.74 -12.02 -3.27
N SER A 85 1.94 -11.32 -4.05
CA SER A 85 0.74 -11.89 -4.70
C SER A 85 1.03 -13.11 -5.57
N SER A 86 2.24 -13.20 -6.15
CA SER A 86 2.67 -14.29 -7.04
C SER A 86 3.59 -15.31 -6.38
N ASP A 87 3.68 -15.36 -5.06
CA ASP A 87 4.59 -16.26 -4.32
C ASP A 87 4.40 -17.74 -4.65
N TYR A 88 3.21 -18.14 -5.08
CA TYR A 88 2.87 -19.50 -5.53
C TYR A 88 2.47 -19.55 -7.00
N GLY A 89 2.91 -18.56 -7.80
CA GLY A 89 2.69 -18.48 -9.22
C GLY A 89 1.30 -17.98 -9.61
N TRP A 90 1.07 -17.89 -10.92
CA TRP A 90 -0.17 -17.34 -11.48
C TRP A 90 -1.42 -18.11 -11.04
N VAL A 91 -1.33 -19.43 -10.95
CA VAL A 91 -2.49 -20.28 -10.60
C VAL A 91 -3.02 -19.91 -9.21
N ALA A 92 -2.13 -19.68 -8.25
CA ALA A 92 -2.50 -19.25 -6.89
C ALA A 92 -3.01 -17.81 -6.87
N LEU A 93 -2.38 -16.92 -7.64
CA LEU A 93 -2.80 -15.52 -7.77
C LEU A 93 -4.21 -15.41 -8.37
N ASP A 94 -4.50 -16.13 -9.45
CA ASP A 94 -5.83 -16.11 -10.09
C ASP A 94 -6.91 -16.77 -9.20
N ASP A 95 -6.56 -17.83 -8.46
CA ASP A 95 -7.46 -18.42 -7.46
C ASP A 95 -7.76 -17.40 -6.33
N THR A 96 -6.74 -16.69 -5.85
CA THR A 96 -6.89 -15.62 -4.85
C THR A 96 -7.83 -14.52 -5.35
N ARG A 97 -7.63 -14.05 -6.58
CA ARG A 97 -8.49 -13.04 -7.22
C ARG A 97 -9.96 -13.49 -7.22
N ARG A 98 -10.22 -14.73 -7.67
CA ARG A 98 -11.59 -15.30 -7.71
C ARG A 98 -12.21 -15.44 -6.32
N ARG A 99 -11.42 -15.78 -5.30
CA ARG A 99 -11.91 -15.92 -3.92
C ARG A 99 -12.26 -14.58 -3.30
N LEU A 100 -11.45 -13.56 -3.54
CA LEU A 100 -11.75 -12.17 -3.12
C LEU A 100 -13.06 -11.71 -3.79
N GLU A 101 -13.20 -11.90 -5.10
CA GLU A 101 -14.44 -11.56 -5.83
C GLU A 101 -15.64 -12.37 -5.31
N GLY A 102 -15.47 -13.66 -5.00
CA GLY A 102 -16.50 -14.50 -4.38
C GLY A 102 -16.89 -14.08 -2.97
N ALA A 103 -16.01 -13.36 -2.26
CA ALA A 103 -16.30 -12.74 -0.96
C ALA A 103 -16.87 -11.31 -1.08
N GLY A 104 -17.12 -10.82 -2.30
CA GLY A 104 -17.63 -9.47 -2.58
C GLY A 104 -16.55 -8.39 -2.62
N ILE A 105 -15.27 -8.77 -2.60
CA ILE A 105 -14.12 -7.85 -2.62
C ILE A 105 -13.61 -7.73 -4.06
N ARG A 106 -13.55 -6.51 -4.59
CA ARG A 106 -13.05 -6.24 -5.95
C ARG A 106 -11.53 -6.35 -5.98
N ALA A 107 -11.00 -7.34 -6.69
CA ALA A 107 -9.56 -7.55 -6.82
C ALA A 107 -9.02 -6.83 -8.06
N ILE A 108 -7.97 -6.01 -7.89
CA ILE A 108 -7.32 -5.21 -8.93
C ILE A 108 -5.80 -5.42 -8.92
N GLY A 109 -5.14 -5.12 -10.03
CA GLY A 109 -3.69 -5.14 -10.10
C GLY A 109 -3.08 -6.49 -10.51
N ALA A 110 -3.92 -7.47 -10.88
CA ALA A 110 -3.48 -8.75 -11.43
C ALA A 110 -4.40 -9.16 -12.59
N GLY A 111 -3.84 -9.80 -13.61
CA GLY A 111 -4.60 -10.20 -14.80
C GLY A 111 -3.94 -11.27 -15.63
N ALA A 112 -4.70 -11.82 -16.61
CA ALA A 112 -4.24 -12.84 -17.54
C ALA A 112 -3.22 -12.31 -18.55
N ASP A 113 -3.18 -11.01 -18.70
CA ASP A 113 -2.24 -10.24 -19.53
C ASP A 113 -2.04 -8.86 -18.91
N ARG A 114 -1.20 -8.03 -19.54
CA ARG A 114 -0.92 -6.68 -19.07
C ARG A 114 -2.17 -5.80 -19.01
N ASP A 115 -2.99 -5.81 -20.05
CA ASP A 115 -4.18 -4.97 -20.14
C ASP A 115 -5.20 -5.31 -19.05
N ALA A 116 -5.34 -6.59 -18.74
CA ALA A 116 -6.18 -7.06 -17.65
C ALA A 116 -5.60 -6.70 -16.28
N ALA A 117 -4.28 -6.80 -16.07
CA ALA A 117 -3.61 -6.46 -14.82
C ALA A 117 -3.62 -4.95 -14.56
N GLU A 118 -3.37 -4.13 -15.58
CA GLU A 118 -3.29 -2.68 -15.49
C GLU A 118 -4.67 -1.99 -15.52
N ARG A 119 -5.73 -2.72 -15.78
CA ARG A 119 -7.10 -2.19 -15.93
C ARG A 119 -7.56 -1.49 -14.65
N PRO A 120 -7.95 -0.20 -14.75
CA PRO A 120 -8.52 0.52 -13.62
C PRO A 120 -9.88 -0.06 -13.21
N LEU A 121 -10.20 0.08 -11.92
CA LEU A 121 -11.55 -0.16 -11.40
C LEU A 121 -12.26 1.19 -11.27
N VAL A 122 -13.52 1.26 -11.74
CA VAL A 122 -14.40 2.42 -11.48
C VAL A 122 -15.56 1.97 -10.60
N LEU A 123 -15.78 2.68 -9.51
CA LEU A 123 -16.92 2.50 -8.62
C LEU A 123 -17.81 3.74 -8.68
N GLU A 124 -19.11 3.54 -8.70
CA GLU A 124 -20.10 4.59 -8.47
C GLU A 124 -20.50 4.59 -7.00
N VAL A 125 -20.21 5.66 -6.31
CA VAL A 125 -20.41 5.80 -4.86
C VAL A 125 -21.03 7.16 -4.58
N ASN A 126 -22.21 7.18 -3.98
CA ASN A 126 -22.92 8.40 -3.63
C ASN A 126 -23.09 9.40 -4.79
N GLY A 127 -23.22 8.88 -6.02
CA GLY A 127 -23.36 9.67 -7.24
C GLY A 127 -22.05 10.22 -7.80
N LYS A 128 -20.90 9.82 -7.25
CA LYS A 128 -19.55 10.10 -7.78
C LYS A 128 -18.94 8.86 -8.40
N ARG A 129 -18.15 9.05 -9.44
CA ARG A 129 -17.35 8.01 -10.08
C ARG A 129 -15.93 8.09 -9.54
N ILE A 130 -15.49 7.05 -8.85
CA ILE A 130 -14.15 6.95 -8.27
C ILE A 130 -13.36 5.90 -9.03
N GLY A 131 -12.22 6.29 -9.60
CA GLY A 131 -11.32 5.41 -10.33
C GLY A 131 -10.14 4.95 -9.47
N PHE A 132 -9.77 3.68 -9.55
CA PHE A 132 -8.63 3.09 -8.85
C PHE A 132 -7.63 2.54 -9.85
N VAL A 133 -6.37 2.98 -9.76
CA VAL A 133 -5.25 2.54 -10.62
C VAL A 133 -4.25 1.79 -9.76
N PRO A 134 -4.14 0.44 -9.89
CA PRO A 134 -3.18 -0.36 -9.13
C PRO A 134 -1.84 -0.45 -9.85
N ARG A 135 -0.69 -0.36 -9.12
CA ARG A 135 0.67 -0.63 -9.64
C ARG A 135 1.59 -1.17 -8.55
N THR A 136 2.62 -1.92 -8.98
CA THR A 136 3.76 -2.28 -8.13
C THR A 136 5.07 -1.95 -8.79
N CYS A 137 6.00 -1.40 -8.02
CA CYS A 137 7.39 -1.19 -8.40
C CYS A 137 8.31 -2.33 -7.92
N LEU A 138 7.77 -3.27 -7.13
CA LEU A 138 8.51 -4.42 -6.61
C LEU A 138 8.04 -5.67 -7.36
N ILE A 139 8.91 -6.15 -8.24
CA ILE A 139 8.57 -7.15 -9.24
C ILE A 139 9.52 -8.34 -9.13
N PRO A 140 9.12 -9.40 -8.42
CA PRO A 140 9.86 -10.65 -8.47
C PRO A 140 10.02 -11.16 -9.89
N LEU A 141 11.08 -11.93 -10.13
CA LEU A 141 11.35 -12.48 -11.46
C LEU A 141 10.13 -13.26 -11.98
N GLY A 142 9.62 -12.86 -13.15
CA GLY A 142 8.48 -13.51 -13.78
C GLY A 142 7.10 -13.05 -13.28
N ALA A 143 7.01 -12.16 -12.27
CA ALA A 143 5.73 -11.72 -11.69
C ALA A 143 4.99 -10.67 -12.53
N ALA A 144 5.71 -9.82 -13.30
CA ALA A 144 5.07 -8.81 -14.14
C ALA A 144 4.19 -9.41 -15.22
N ALA A 145 3.00 -8.87 -15.40
CA ALA A 145 2.17 -9.18 -16.55
C ALA A 145 2.82 -8.69 -17.85
N GLY A 146 2.69 -9.49 -18.93
CA GLY A 146 3.14 -9.14 -20.27
C GLY A 146 1.96 -9.08 -21.25
N PRO A 147 2.20 -8.75 -22.55
CA PRO A 147 1.12 -8.66 -23.52
C PRO A 147 0.27 -9.94 -23.63
N GLU A 148 0.88 -11.11 -23.47
CA GLU A 148 0.24 -12.43 -23.53
C GLU A 148 0.64 -13.31 -22.34
N ARG A 149 1.06 -12.69 -21.24
CA ARG A 149 1.52 -13.39 -20.04
C ARG A 149 0.82 -12.83 -18.81
N PRO A 150 0.24 -13.72 -17.96
CA PRO A 150 -0.40 -13.31 -16.73
C PRO A 150 0.61 -12.77 -15.71
N GLY A 151 0.12 -11.96 -14.78
CA GLY A 151 0.92 -11.41 -13.69
C GLY A 151 0.29 -10.20 -13.05
N VAL A 152 1.13 -9.39 -12.40
CA VAL A 152 0.76 -8.16 -11.70
C VAL A 152 1.03 -6.92 -12.54
N ALA A 153 0.29 -5.83 -12.24
CA ALA A 153 0.45 -4.51 -12.86
C ALA A 153 1.76 -3.85 -12.42
N ALA A 154 2.76 -3.83 -13.28
CA ALA A 154 4.14 -3.52 -12.96
C ALA A 154 4.62 -2.17 -13.49
N VAL A 155 5.46 -1.49 -12.71
CA VAL A 155 6.33 -0.38 -13.13
C VAL A 155 7.76 -0.73 -12.77
N HIS A 156 8.56 -1.12 -13.75
CA HIS A 156 9.96 -1.50 -13.52
C HIS A 156 10.81 -0.30 -13.12
N ILE A 157 11.62 -0.48 -12.09
CA ILE A 157 12.57 0.52 -11.61
C ILE A 157 13.98 0.12 -12.04
N GLU A 158 14.64 1.02 -12.73
CA GLU A 158 16.05 0.90 -13.10
C GLU A 158 16.92 1.45 -11.96
N THR A 159 17.95 0.71 -11.61
CA THR A 159 18.94 1.11 -10.58
C THR A 159 20.29 1.34 -11.24
N ALA A 160 20.88 2.49 -10.99
CA ALA A 160 22.22 2.85 -11.42
C ALA A 160 23.08 3.25 -10.22
N TRP A 161 24.39 3.07 -10.34
CA TRP A 161 25.39 3.45 -9.34
C TRP A 161 26.25 4.57 -9.88
N GLU A 162 26.15 5.74 -9.26
CA GLU A 162 26.96 6.91 -9.57
C GLU A 162 28.24 6.90 -8.71
N VAL A 163 29.39 6.76 -9.35
CA VAL A 163 30.67 6.80 -8.68
C VAL A 163 31.36 8.14 -9.02
N ASN A 164 31.65 8.94 -7.99
CA ASN A 164 32.53 10.11 -8.17
C ASN A 164 33.98 9.67 -7.99
N GLY A 165 34.69 9.49 -9.12
CA GLY A 165 36.08 8.99 -9.14
C GLY A 165 37.06 9.92 -8.45
N GLU A 166 36.89 11.23 -8.49
CA GLU A 166 37.75 12.20 -7.81
C GLU A 166 37.57 12.10 -6.29
N TYR A 167 36.31 12.04 -5.83
CA TYR A 167 36.03 11.90 -4.40
C TYR A 167 36.49 10.55 -3.84
N GLN A 168 36.45 9.47 -4.64
CA GLN A 168 37.02 8.15 -4.28
C GLN A 168 38.54 8.17 -4.05
N LEU A 169 39.25 9.09 -4.67
CA LEU A 169 40.68 9.25 -4.44
C LEU A 169 41.00 9.97 -3.11
N GLU A 170 40.13 10.90 -2.71
CA GLU A 170 40.26 11.64 -1.45
C GLU A 170 39.71 10.84 -0.25
N GLU A 171 38.60 10.09 -0.47
CA GLU A 171 37.90 9.30 0.54
C GLU A 171 37.75 7.84 0.06
N PRO A 172 38.79 7.01 0.14
CA PRO A 172 38.75 5.64 -0.33
C PRO A 172 37.70 4.82 0.42
N GLY A 173 36.82 4.12 -0.33
CA GLY A 173 35.76 3.28 0.25
C GLY A 173 34.43 4.00 0.45
N VAL A 174 34.28 5.27 0.08
CA VAL A 174 32.96 5.93 0.06
C VAL A 174 31.99 5.16 -0.85
N PRO A 175 30.75 4.87 -0.41
CA PRO A 175 29.80 4.13 -1.22
C PRO A 175 29.34 4.94 -2.44
N PRO A 176 29.02 4.28 -3.57
CA PRO A 176 28.42 4.95 -4.70
C PRO A 176 27.03 5.51 -4.33
N ARG A 177 26.63 6.58 -4.99
CA ARG A 177 25.27 7.05 -4.90
C ARG A 177 24.34 6.14 -5.73
N ILE A 178 23.29 5.65 -5.10
CA ILE A 178 22.26 4.84 -5.77
C ILE A 178 21.26 5.79 -6.43
N ARG A 179 21.06 5.59 -7.74
CA ARG A 179 20.03 6.27 -8.53
C ARG A 179 18.94 5.30 -8.90
N THR A 180 17.69 5.68 -8.70
CA THR A 180 16.54 4.85 -9.06
C THR A 180 15.59 5.65 -9.95
N THR A 181 15.17 5.04 -11.08
CA THR A 181 14.30 5.71 -12.05
C THR A 181 13.28 4.72 -12.60
N PRO A 182 12.00 5.06 -12.69
CA PRO A 182 11.03 4.22 -13.37
C PRO A 182 11.38 4.09 -14.85
N ARG A 183 11.30 2.87 -15.40
CA ARG A 183 11.48 2.64 -16.83
C ARG A 183 10.55 3.53 -17.64
N ALA A 184 11.08 4.24 -18.62
CA ALA A 184 10.36 5.29 -19.35
C ALA A 184 9.03 4.82 -19.95
N GLU A 185 8.99 3.61 -20.52
CA GLU A 185 7.78 3.05 -21.13
C GLU A 185 6.69 2.75 -20.09
N ASP A 186 7.07 2.16 -18.95
CA ASP A 186 6.13 1.81 -17.88
C ASP A 186 5.57 3.07 -17.22
N ARG A 187 6.46 4.06 -16.97
CA ARG A 187 6.08 5.38 -16.46
C ARG A 187 5.10 6.08 -17.41
N SER A 188 5.39 6.10 -18.72
CA SER A 188 4.52 6.73 -19.71
C SER A 188 3.14 6.10 -19.72
N ARG A 189 3.04 4.77 -19.77
CA ARG A 189 1.75 4.06 -19.71
C ARG A 189 0.98 4.38 -18.43
N LEU A 190 1.61 4.31 -17.27
CA LEU A 190 0.95 4.65 -16.01
C LEU A 190 0.38 6.07 -16.01
N LEU A 191 1.15 7.05 -16.47
CA LEU A 191 0.69 8.43 -16.54
C LEU A 191 -0.41 8.64 -17.57
N GLU A 192 -0.39 7.90 -18.69
CA GLU A 192 -1.45 7.89 -19.71
C GLU A 192 -2.74 7.28 -19.17
N ASP A 193 -2.66 6.16 -18.43
CA ASP A 193 -3.82 5.54 -17.77
C ASP A 193 -4.48 6.50 -16.77
N VAL A 194 -3.69 7.17 -15.93
CA VAL A 194 -4.20 8.17 -14.99
C VAL A 194 -4.86 9.33 -15.72
N ARG A 195 -4.24 9.89 -16.78
CA ARG A 195 -4.81 10.98 -17.57
C ARG A 195 -6.09 10.57 -18.30
N ALA A 196 -6.14 9.36 -18.82
CA ALA A 196 -7.32 8.83 -19.49
C ALA A 196 -8.47 8.67 -18.50
N LEU A 197 -8.21 8.04 -17.36
CA LEU A 197 -9.22 7.81 -16.32
C LEU A 197 -9.73 9.12 -15.73
N ALA A 198 -8.86 10.10 -15.49
CA ALA A 198 -9.22 11.41 -14.91
C ALA A 198 -10.19 12.23 -15.80
N ARG A 199 -10.35 11.90 -17.08
CA ARG A 199 -11.37 12.51 -17.95
C ARG A 199 -12.75 11.89 -17.78
N ASP A 200 -12.80 10.68 -17.23
CA ASP A 200 -14.02 9.87 -17.19
C ASP A 200 -14.59 9.70 -15.78
N VAL A 201 -13.85 10.11 -14.73
CA VAL A 201 -14.26 9.95 -13.33
C VAL A 201 -14.09 11.25 -12.55
N ASP A 202 -14.75 11.36 -11.39
CA ASP A 202 -14.65 12.54 -10.53
C ASP A 202 -13.32 12.59 -9.77
N VAL A 203 -12.81 11.44 -9.31
CA VAL A 203 -11.54 11.34 -8.59
C VAL A 203 -10.81 10.06 -8.97
N VAL A 204 -9.50 10.16 -9.20
CA VAL A 204 -8.61 9.02 -9.42
C VAL A 204 -7.77 8.78 -8.18
N ILE A 205 -7.79 7.54 -7.66
CA ILE A 205 -6.93 7.05 -6.58
C ILE A 205 -5.89 6.11 -7.18
N VAL A 206 -4.61 6.43 -7.03
CA VAL A 206 -3.53 5.52 -7.42
C VAL A 206 -3.08 4.73 -6.18
N SER A 207 -3.17 3.39 -6.24
CA SER A 207 -2.61 2.49 -5.23
C SER A 207 -1.31 1.90 -5.75
N ILE A 208 -0.19 2.18 -5.08
CA ILE A 208 1.13 1.80 -5.56
C ILE A 208 1.97 1.13 -4.47
N HIS A 209 2.50 -0.05 -4.77
CA HIS A 209 3.39 -0.81 -3.90
C HIS A 209 4.83 -0.52 -4.31
N TRP A 210 5.61 0.18 -3.46
CA TRP A 210 6.85 0.82 -3.88
C TRP A 210 7.87 1.06 -2.77
N GLY A 211 9.07 1.49 -3.15
CA GLY A 211 10.11 1.94 -2.23
C GLY A 211 10.92 0.82 -1.64
N TRP A 212 11.42 1.06 -0.44
CA TRP A 212 12.19 0.09 0.33
C TRP A 212 11.32 -0.50 1.44
N GLY A 213 11.46 -1.79 1.68
CA GLY A 213 10.92 -2.44 2.87
C GLY A 213 11.63 -1.97 4.13
N PHE A 214 10.87 -1.94 5.25
CA PHE A 214 11.40 -1.77 6.60
C PHE A 214 11.97 -0.39 6.92
N GLY A 215 11.09 0.55 7.22
CA GLY A 215 11.49 1.83 7.81
C GLY A 215 10.98 3.07 7.08
N THR A 216 11.54 4.21 7.47
CA THR A 216 11.08 5.52 6.99
C THR A 216 11.85 6.05 5.79
N ASP A 217 12.91 5.36 5.37
CA ASP A 217 13.67 5.76 4.20
C ASP A 217 12.90 5.53 2.91
N MET A 218 13.15 6.40 1.95
CA MET A 218 12.45 6.43 0.67
C MET A 218 13.43 6.24 -0.48
N ALA A 219 13.04 5.46 -1.47
CA ALA A 219 13.77 5.38 -2.73
C ALA A 219 13.63 6.69 -3.52
N GLU A 220 14.68 7.06 -4.24
CA GLU A 220 14.76 8.35 -4.94
C GLU A 220 13.60 8.59 -5.92
N TYR A 221 13.10 7.53 -6.57
CA TYR A 221 12.03 7.63 -7.57
C TYR A 221 10.63 7.90 -7.00
N GLN A 222 10.37 7.59 -5.72
CA GLN A 222 9.00 7.60 -5.17
C GLN A 222 8.36 9.00 -5.23
N ARG A 223 9.06 10.01 -4.75
CA ARG A 223 8.52 11.37 -4.70
C ARG A 223 8.31 11.98 -6.08
N PRO A 224 9.28 11.96 -7.02
CA PRO A 224 9.04 12.44 -8.38
C PRO A 224 7.87 11.73 -9.07
N LEU A 225 7.78 10.40 -8.95
CA LEU A 225 6.68 9.63 -9.55
C LEU A 225 5.33 10.02 -8.94
N ALA A 226 5.25 10.19 -7.61
CA ALA A 226 4.03 10.65 -6.94
C ALA A 226 3.57 12.02 -7.45
N HIS A 227 4.49 12.98 -7.60
CA HIS A 227 4.18 14.31 -8.12
C HIS A 227 3.65 14.24 -9.55
N GLU A 228 4.28 13.43 -10.42
CA GLU A 228 3.83 13.22 -11.80
C GLU A 228 2.45 12.57 -11.88
N LEU A 229 2.12 11.66 -10.97
CA LEU A 229 0.78 11.07 -10.88
C LEU A 229 -0.27 12.11 -10.51
N ILE A 230 0.00 12.99 -9.54
CA ILE A 230 -0.90 14.10 -9.21
C ILE A 230 -1.02 15.07 -10.41
N GLU A 231 0.08 15.39 -11.08
CA GLU A 231 0.08 16.25 -12.28
C GLU A 231 -0.65 15.61 -13.47
N ALA A 232 -0.71 14.28 -13.51
CA ALA A 232 -1.49 13.55 -14.50
C ALA A 232 -3.00 13.52 -14.19
N GLY A 233 -3.42 13.96 -12.98
CA GLY A 233 -4.82 14.05 -12.57
C GLY A 233 -5.23 13.06 -11.46
N ALA A 234 -4.29 12.43 -10.77
CA ALA A 234 -4.63 11.68 -9.58
C ALA A 234 -5.07 12.63 -8.44
N GLY A 235 -6.20 12.32 -7.81
CA GLY A 235 -6.69 13.02 -6.62
C GLY A 235 -6.00 12.56 -5.33
N ALA A 236 -5.44 11.34 -5.31
CA ALA A 236 -4.60 10.84 -4.22
C ALA A 236 -3.65 9.73 -4.70
N VAL A 237 -2.50 9.60 -4.04
CA VAL A 237 -1.56 8.47 -4.20
C VAL A 237 -1.41 7.75 -2.87
N LEU A 238 -1.63 6.44 -2.87
CA LEU A 238 -1.61 5.56 -1.70
C LEU A 238 -0.50 4.53 -1.87
N GLY A 239 0.60 4.72 -1.14
CA GLY A 239 1.77 3.85 -1.17
C GLY A 239 1.70 2.74 -0.13
N HIS A 240 2.42 1.64 -0.39
CA HIS A 240 2.53 0.44 0.43
C HIS A 240 3.97 -0.09 0.45
N HIS A 241 4.25 -1.16 1.18
CA HIS A 241 5.49 -1.94 1.21
C HIS A 241 6.47 -1.62 2.35
N ALA A 242 6.62 -0.38 2.79
CA ALA A 242 7.66 -0.08 3.78
C ALA A 242 7.46 -0.77 5.14
N HIS A 243 6.29 -1.39 5.38
CA HIS A 243 5.91 -2.07 6.62
C HIS A 243 6.16 -1.24 7.89
N ALA A 244 6.22 0.07 7.71
CA ALA A 244 6.37 1.07 8.75
C ALA A 244 5.62 2.35 8.35
N PRO A 245 5.10 3.14 9.32
CA PRO A 245 4.41 4.37 9.01
C PRO A 245 5.39 5.43 8.52
N GLN A 246 5.27 5.82 7.25
CA GLN A 246 6.02 6.93 6.64
C GLN A 246 5.20 8.23 6.68
N GLY A 247 5.87 9.35 6.38
CA GLY A 247 5.21 10.65 6.29
C GLY A 247 4.17 10.74 5.17
N VAL A 248 3.32 11.75 5.26
CA VAL A 248 2.35 12.11 4.22
C VAL A 248 2.70 13.46 3.61
N GLU A 249 2.39 13.66 2.33
CA GLU A 249 2.61 14.91 1.60
C GLU A 249 1.31 15.44 1.05
N LEU A 250 1.12 16.77 1.11
CA LEU A 250 0.13 17.46 0.31
C LEU A 250 0.86 18.16 -0.85
N TYR A 251 0.69 17.62 -2.04
CA TYR A 251 1.26 18.19 -3.26
C TYR A 251 0.16 18.77 -4.14
N ARG A 252 0.18 20.09 -4.38
CA ARG A 252 -0.89 20.82 -5.09
C ARG A 252 -2.29 20.59 -4.51
N GLY A 253 -2.37 20.38 -3.21
CA GLY A 253 -3.62 20.08 -2.50
C GLY A 253 -4.02 18.61 -2.45
N ALA A 254 -3.45 17.75 -3.29
CA ALA A 254 -3.74 16.33 -3.32
C ALA A 254 -2.86 15.55 -2.33
N PRO A 255 -3.40 14.59 -1.55
CA PRO A 255 -2.65 13.81 -0.59
C PRO A 255 -1.84 12.69 -1.24
N ILE A 256 -0.62 12.52 -0.74
CA ILE A 256 0.27 11.40 -1.02
C ILE A 256 0.58 10.72 0.30
N VAL A 257 0.21 9.45 0.43
CA VAL A 257 0.56 8.55 1.52
C VAL A 257 1.70 7.67 1.03
N TYR A 258 2.88 7.76 1.64
CA TYR A 258 4.04 6.98 1.18
C TYR A 258 4.00 5.54 1.68
N SER A 259 3.64 5.30 2.94
CA SER A 259 3.29 4.00 3.51
C SER A 259 2.54 4.20 4.84
N PRO A 260 1.41 3.54 5.05
CA PRO A 260 0.70 3.56 6.32
C PRO A 260 1.24 2.52 7.33
N GLY A 261 2.15 1.64 6.92
CA GLY A 261 2.58 0.47 7.68
C GLY A 261 1.72 -0.76 7.40
N ASN A 262 1.76 -1.73 8.31
CA ASN A 262 0.96 -2.96 8.21
C ASN A 262 -0.47 -2.74 8.71
N PHE A 263 -1.44 -3.39 8.05
CA PHE A 263 -2.80 -3.49 8.58
C PHE A 263 -3.01 -4.83 9.30
N ILE A 264 -2.69 -5.95 8.65
CA ILE A 264 -2.63 -7.27 9.28
C ILE A 264 -1.23 -7.84 9.04
N ALA A 265 -0.54 -8.21 10.12
CA ALA A 265 0.84 -8.66 10.05
C ALA A 265 1.04 -10.00 10.77
N GLN A 266 0.60 -11.08 10.12
CA GLN A 266 0.75 -12.45 10.62
C GLN A 266 1.81 -13.23 9.83
N GLN A 267 2.95 -12.61 9.59
CA GLN A 267 4.05 -13.31 8.92
C GLN A 267 4.45 -14.55 9.73
N PRO A 268 4.61 -15.70 9.07
CA PRO A 268 5.06 -16.92 9.75
C PRO A 268 6.46 -16.68 10.33
N ARG A 269 6.56 -16.65 11.65
CA ARG A 269 7.84 -16.64 12.35
C ARG A 269 8.18 -18.10 12.68
N ASP A 270 9.05 -18.69 11.89
CA ASP A 270 9.63 -19.98 12.20
C ASP A 270 11.11 -19.80 12.58
N PRO A 271 11.40 -19.60 13.89
CA PRO A 271 12.78 -19.36 14.33
C PRO A 271 13.71 -20.56 14.11
N GLU A 272 13.17 -21.77 13.96
CA GLU A 272 13.99 -22.99 13.79
C GLU A 272 14.50 -23.11 12.34
N HIS A 273 13.79 -22.52 11.36
CA HIS A 273 14.11 -22.61 9.93
C HIS A 273 14.38 -21.24 9.28
N ALA A 274 14.22 -20.15 10.01
CA ALA A 274 14.50 -18.81 9.49
C ALA A 274 16.00 -18.54 9.42
N THR A 275 16.48 -18.00 8.29
CA THR A 275 17.85 -17.50 8.19
C THR A 275 18.01 -16.22 9.02
N PRO A 276 19.26 -15.85 9.41
CA PRO A 276 19.51 -14.59 10.13
C PRO A 276 18.94 -13.36 9.41
N GLU A 277 18.93 -13.35 8.07
CA GLU A 277 18.37 -12.28 7.26
C GLU A 277 16.85 -12.21 7.41
N VAL A 278 16.17 -13.35 7.43
CA VAL A 278 14.72 -13.42 7.63
C VAL A 278 14.34 -12.95 9.04
N ILE A 279 15.13 -13.33 10.05
CA ILE A 279 14.93 -12.89 11.42
C ILE A 279 15.07 -11.36 11.50
N ALA A 280 16.14 -10.80 10.91
CA ALA A 280 16.36 -9.36 10.88
C ALA A 280 15.22 -8.61 10.18
N ILE A 281 14.63 -9.17 9.12
CA ILE A 281 13.45 -8.65 8.45
C ILE A 281 12.26 -8.57 9.43
N TYR A 282 11.97 -9.65 10.17
CA TYR A 282 10.85 -9.67 11.12
C TYR A 282 11.05 -8.73 12.32
N GLU A 283 12.29 -8.56 12.77
CA GLU A 283 12.63 -7.62 13.84
C GLU A 283 12.50 -6.15 13.40
N ALA A 284 12.59 -5.89 12.11
CA ALA A 284 12.46 -4.55 11.55
C ALA A 284 11.00 -4.11 11.29
N PHE A 285 10.00 -5.00 11.43
CA PHE A 285 8.59 -4.64 11.32
C PHE A 285 8.17 -3.72 12.47
N SER A 286 7.55 -2.60 12.11
CA SER A 286 6.91 -1.72 13.09
C SER A 286 5.52 -2.27 13.45
N PRO A 287 5.17 -2.37 14.74
CA PRO A 287 3.79 -2.60 15.15
C PRO A 287 2.90 -1.37 14.90
N ASP A 288 3.51 -0.17 14.87
CA ASP A 288 2.82 1.08 14.62
C ASP A 288 2.43 1.19 13.15
N ALA A 289 1.20 1.64 12.92
CA ALA A 289 0.65 1.91 11.61
C ALA A 289 -0.44 2.99 11.68
N TYR A 290 -1.03 3.32 10.56
CA TYR A 290 -2.25 4.14 10.52
C TYR A 290 -3.16 3.72 9.37
N VAL A 291 -4.43 4.03 9.47
CA VAL A 291 -5.34 4.01 8.34
C VAL A 291 -5.53 5.41 7.80
N SER A 292 -5.65 5.54 6.48
CA SER A 292 -5.81 6.81 5.77
C SER A 292 -7.29 7.01 5.44
N VAL A 293 -7.92 7.98 6.08
CA VAL A 293 -9.30 8.38 5.79
C VAL A 293 -9.27 9.50 4.76
N ILE A 294 -9.81 9.23 3.60
CA ILE A 294 -9.89 10.14 2.46
C ILE A 294 -11.35 10.56 2.31
N ASP A 295 -11.62 11.81 2.64
CA ASP A 295 -12.92 12.42 2.44
C ASP A 295 -12.93 13.23 1.14
N ILE A 296 -13.85 12.90 0.24
CA ILE A 296 -14.09 13.59 -1.03
C ILE A 296 -15.41 14.36 -0.88
N ASP A 297 -15.35 15.66 -0.95
CA ASP A 297 -16.51 16.51 -0.80
C ASP A 297 -17.38 16.59 -2.07
N GLU A 298 -18.45 17.39 -2.04
CA GLU A 298 -19.36 17.56 -3.18
C GLU A 298 -18.68 18.21 -4.39
N ALA A 299 -17.68 19.06 -4.16
CA ALA A 299 -16.90 19.71 -5.21
C ALA A 299 -15.82 18.79 -5.83
N GLY A 300 -15.54 17.63 -5.19
CA GLY A 300 -14.47 16.71 -5.59
C GLY A 300 -13.13 17.02 -4.90
N GLU A 301 -13.10 17.94 -3.93
CA GLU A 301 -11.91 18.21 -3.14
C GLU A 301 -11.58 17.04 -2.22
N VAL A 302 -10.31 16.69 -2.16
CA VAL A 302 -9.82 15.52 -1.43
C VAL A 302 -9.10 15.95 -0.16
N ALA A 303 -9.56 15.49 0.99
CA ALA A 303 -8.93 15.72 2.28
C ALA A 303 -8.42 14.40 2.87
N LEU A 304 -7.24 14.43 3.53
CA LEU A 304 -6.64 13.29 4.21
C LEU A 304 -6.65 13.49 5.72
N ARG A 305 -7.10 12.47 6.43
CA ARG A 305 -6.91 12.30 7.86
C ARG A 305 -6.32 10.93 8.14
N ILE A 306 -5.31 10.84 8.99
CA ILE A 306 -4.76 9.57 9.45
C ILE A 306 -5.38 9.20 10.81
N VAL A 307 -5.65 7.92 11.02
CA VAL A 307 -6.07 7.35 12.29
C VAL A 307 -5.04 6.29 12.69
N PRO A 308 -4.24 6.56 13.73
CA PRO A 308 -3.23 5.62 14.20
C PRO A 308 -3.84 4.30 14.69
N ILE A 309 -3.18 3.22 14.34
CA ILE A 309 -3.47 1.86 14.78
C ILE A 309 -2.17 1.17 15.19
N GLU A 310 -2.30 0.05 15.87
CA GLU A 310 -1.19 -0.88 16.09
C GLU A 310 -1.55 -2.27 15.55
N THR A 311 -0.51 -3.04 15.27
CA THR A 311 -0.64 -4.46 15.01
C THR A 311 -0.37 -5.22 16.31
N GLU A 312 -1.40 -5.88 16.84
CA GLU A 312 -1.32 -6.72 18.03
C GLU A 312 -0.32 -7.88 17.86
N PRO A 313 0.17 -8.51 18.94
CA PRO A 313 1.12 -9.62 18.83
C PRO A 313 0.64 -10.81 18.00
N ASP A 314 -0.67 -10.97 17.82
CA ASP A 314 -1.28 -11.97 16.93
C ASP A 314 -1.42 -11.49 15.47
N GLY A 315 -0.96 -10.29 15.18
CA GLY A 315 -0.95 -9.67 13.86
C GLY A 315 -2.24 -8.95 13.48
N ARG A 316 -3.22 -8.81 14.37
CA ARG A 316 -4.48 -8.10 14.07
C ARG A 316 -4.33 -6.59 14.31
N PRO A 317 -5.05 -5.76 13.53
CA PRO A 317 -5.06 -4.33 13.73
C PRO A 317 -6.01 -3.93 14.87
N ALA A 318 -5.60 -2.97 15.69
CA ALA A 318 -6.40 -2.40 16.75
C ALA A 318 -6.26 -0.86 16.79
N LEU A 319 -7.31 -0.16 17.19
CA LEU A 319 -7.22 1.28 17.46
C LEU A 319 -6.32 1.53 18.67
N LEU A 320 -5.45 2.51 18.57
CA LEU A 320 -4.64 2.97 19.70
C LEU A 320 -5.44 3.87 20.66
N GLY A 321 -5.09 3.82 21.93
CA GLY A 321 -5.52 4.83 22.90
C GLY A 321 -4.91 6.21 22.59
N ASP A 322 -5.48 7.25 23.18
CA ASP A 322 -5.14 8.65 22.82
C ASP A 322 -3.63 8.97 22.94
N GLU A 323 -2.94 8.45 23.95
CA GLU A 323 -1.51 8.73 24.18
C GLU A 323 -0.63 8.05 23.11
N ASP A 324 -0.87 6.77 22.83
CA ASP A 324 -0.12 5.99 21.85
C ASP A 324 -0.46 6.47 20.43
N ALA A 325 -1.72 6.76 20.16
CA ALA A 325 -2.15 7.38 18.89
C ALA A 325 -1.44 8.71 18.66
N ALA A 326 -1.29 9.54 19.69
CA ALA A 326 -0.53 10.78 19.60
C ALA A 326 0.97 10.53 19.36
N ALA A 327 1.54 9.42 19.87
CA ALA A 327 2.94 9.07 19.64
C ALA A 327 3.19 8.71 18.18
N VAL A 328 2.38 7.83 17.59
CA VAL A 328 2.44 7.48 16.17
C VAL A 328 2.23 8.73 15.30
N ALA A 329 1.22 9.54 15.62
CA ALA A 329 0.96 10.77 14.88
C ALA A 329 2.12 11.77 14.96
N ARG A 330 2.81 11.90 16.09
CA ARG A 330 4.03 12.74 16.22
C ARG A 330 5.15 12.23 15.32
N HIS A 331 5.33 10.92 15.21
CA HIS A 331 6.30 10.33 14.30
C HIS A 331 5.98 10.68 12.85
N VAL A 332 4.77 10.36 12.37
CA VAL A 332 4.34 10.66 11.00
C VAL A 332 4.40 12.17 10.70
N ARG A 333 3.99 13.02 11.67
CA ARG A 333 4.09 14.48 11.57
C ARG A 333 5.53 14.96 11.40
N SER A 334 6.46 14.38 12.18
CA SER A 334 7.90 14.70 12.10
C SER A 334 8.44 14.40 10.71
N GLU A 335 8.16 13.21 10.17
CA GLU A 335 8.57 12.80 8.84
C GLU A 335 7.94 13.69 7.75
N SER A 336 6.64 14.00 7.86
CA SER A 336 5.93 14.86 6.93
C SER A 336 6.50 16.28 6.90
N ARG A 337 6.80 16.84 8.07
CA ARG A 337 7.41 18.17 8.18
C ARG A 337 8.86 18.22 7.68
N ARG A 338 9.63 17.14 7.95
CA ARG A 338 11.04 17.05 7.59
C ARG A 338 11.23 16.91 6.08
N ARG A 339 10.36 16.14 5.43
CA ARG A 339 10.51 15.76 4.00
C ARG A 339 9.63 16.60 3.07
N PHE A 340 8.44 17.02 3.56
CA PHE A 340 7.36 17.49 2.68
C PHE A 340 6.70 18.73 3.24
N SER A 341 6.73 19.74 3.31
CA SER A 341 6.00 20.93 3.79
C SER A 341 4.54 20.67 4.21
N THR A 342 4.30 19.52 4.86
CA THR A 342 2.99 19.05 5.34
C THR A 342 3.02 18.92 6.85
N ASP A 343 1.91 19.28 7.49
CA ASP A 343 1.70 19.15 8.92
C ASP A 343 0.49 18.23 9.21
N LEU A 344 0.41 17.73 10.42
CA LEU A 344 -0.73 16.96 10.92
C LEU A 344 -1.29 17.66 12.17
N LEU A 345 -2.57 17.98 12.14
CA LEU A 345 -3.29 18.60 13.25
C LEU A 345 -4.38 17.66 13.77
N PRO A 346 -4.63 17.61 15.09
CA PRO A 346 -5.73 16.81 15.65
C PRO A 346 -7.07 17.14 15.00
N ASP A 347 -7.82 16.11 14.63
CA ASP A 347 -9.14 16.22 13.97
C ASP A 347 -9.98 14.94 14.16
N ASN A 348 -11.14 15.05 14.81
CA ASN A 348 -12.20 14.02 14.91
C ASN A 348 -11.69 12.56 15.10
N GLY A 349 -10.91 12.31 16.14
CA GLY A 349 -10.38 10.97 16.45
C GLY A 349 -9.21 10.53 15.56
N GLY A 350 -8.53 11.49 14.90
CA GLY A 350 -7.34 11.28 14.10
C GLY A 350 -6.56 12.57 13.92
N PHE A 351 -5.79 12.65 12.80
CA PHE A 351 -4.91 13.81 12.52
C PHE A 351 -5.05 14.18 11.03
N ARG A 352 -5.52 15.40 10.79
CA ARG A 352 -5.72 15.94 9.45
C ARG A 352 -4.42 16.46 8.86
N ALA A 353 -4.13 16.09 7.63
CA ALA A 353 -3.03 16.66 6.86
C ALA A 353 -3.39 18.09 6.41
N VAL A 354 -2.48 19.03 6.66
CA VAL A 354 -2.61 20.43 6.27
C VAL A 354 -1.28 20.96 5.71
N PRO A 355 -1.27 21.98 4.87
CA PRO A 355 -0.03 22.66 4.49
C PRO A 355 0.69 23.19 5.73
N ARG A 356 2.02 23.13 5.74
CA ARG A 356 2.80 23.67 6.85
C ARG A 356 2.66 25.18 6.94
N GLY A 357 2.16 25.67 8.07
CA GLY A 357 1.92 27.10 8.31
C GLY A 357 0.48 27.55 8.03
N ALA A 358 -0.42 26.58 7.76
CA ALA A 358 -1.86 26.86 7.66
C ALA A 358 -2.50 27.05 9.05
#